data_5e0d61d650caa93a23c7c497825b5686
#
_entry.id   5e0d61d650caa93a23c7c497825b5686
#
_cell.length_a   1.000
_cell.length_b   1.000
_cell.length_c   1.000
_cell.angle_alpha   90.00
_cell.angle_beta   90.00
_cell.angle_gamma   90.00
#
_symmetry.space_group_name_H-M   'P 1'
#
loop_
_entity.id
_entity.type
_entity.pdbx_description
1 polymer ?
#
loop_
_entity_poly.entity_id
_entity_poly.type
_entity_poly.pdbx_seq_one_letter_code
_entity_poly.pdbx_strand_id
1 'polypeptide(L)'
;MKKVLNFFVSTLMIVGLLGTSALADAAKGQKYYLKYMKKESGMNGAKFATEHTQAEWKVLFDGKAEKFIAEYSKKYPGLEEFLKGEKFEKFMPDIRDFCIEFASDSGNVPAC
;
A
#
# COMPACT_ATOMS: atom_id res chain seq x y z
N MET A 1 -6.93 25.42 30.02
CA MET A 1 -8.15 24.71 29.64
C MET A 1 -8.51 24.90 28.17
N LYS A 2 -8.61 26.16 27.74
CA LYS A 2 -8.98 26.44 26.34
C LYS A 2 -8.00 25.81 25.36
N LYS A 3 -6.73 25.82 25.66
CA LYS A 3 -5.71 25.21 24.81
C LYS A 3 -5.91 23.72 24.66
N VAL A 4 -6.31 23.06 25.74
CA VAL A 4 -6.52 21.62 25.75
C VAL A 4 -7.70 21.27 24.83
N LEU A 5 -8.77 22.03 24.92
CA LEU A 5 -9.96 21.81 24.09
C LEU A 5 -9.64 21.93 22.61
N ASN A 6 -8.94 22.98 22.25
CA ASN A 6 -8.60 23.22 20.85
C ASN A 6 -7.72 22.11 20.30
N PHE A 7 -6.76 21.69 21.08
CA PHE A 7 -5.87 20.62 20.69
C PHE A 7 -6.65 19.33 20.46
N PHE A 8 -7.57 19.05 21.34
CA PHE A 8 -8.38 17.85 21.25
C PHE A 8 -9.23 17.79 19.99
N VAL A 9 -9.88 18.89 19.66
CA VAL A 9 -10.69 18.97 18.45
C VAL A 9 -9.86 18.76 17.20
N SER A 10 -8.69 19.37 17.15
CA SER A 10 -7.80 19.21 16.01
C SER A 10 -7.41 17.75 15.80
N THR A 11 -7.15 17.05 16.87
CA THR A 11 -6.77 15.65 16.79
C THR A 11 -7.85 14.81 16.17
N LEU A 12 -9.09 15.03 16.56
CA LEU A 12 -10.22 14.28 16.01
C LEU A 12 -10.38 14.50 14.52
N MET A 13 -10.22 15.73 14.07
CA MET A 13 -10.36 16.06 12.65
C MET A 13 -9.28 15.36 11.83
N ILE A 14 -8.07 15.34 12.34
CA ILE A 14 -6.96 14.69 11.65
C ILE A 14 -7.23 13.20 11.45
N VAL A 15 -7.74 12.54 12.47
CA VAL A 15 -8.03 11.11 12.41
C VAL A 15 -9.07 10.84 11.31
N GLY A 16 -10.11 11.65 11.23
CA GLY A 16 -11.13 11.48 10.23
C GLY A 16 -10.59 11.63 8.82
N LEU A 17 -9.75 12.61 8.60
CA LEU A 17 -9.16 12.84 7.28
C LEU A 17 -8.24 11.69 6.88
N LEU A 18 -7.46 11.18 7.80
CA LEU A 18 -6.55 10.07 7.51
C LEU A 18 -7.31 8.83 7.08
N GLY A 19 -8.43 8.54 7.72
CA GLY A 19 -9.24 7.39 7.35
C GLY A 19 -9.75 7.48 5.92
N THR A 20 -10.23 8.65 5.53
CA THR A 20 -10.75 8.88 4.17
C THR A 20 -9.63 8.79 3.14
N SER A 21 -8.47 9.36 3.44
CA SER A 21 -7.32 9.34 2.53
C SER A 21 -6.81 7.91 2.31
N ALA A 22 -6.81 7.09 3.35
CA ALA A 22 -6.31 5.71 3.23
C ALA A 22 -7.11 4.91 2.21
N LEU A 23 -8.45 5.04 2.21
CA LEU A 23 -9.29 4.34 1.24
C LEU A 23 -9.02 4.81 -0.20
N ALA A 24 -8.83 6.12 -0.39
CA ALA A 24 -8.53 6.67 -1.71
C ALA A 24 -7.18 6.17 -2.21
N ASP A 25 -6.21 6.11 -1.33
CA ASP A 25 -4.87 5.64 -1.68
C ASP A 25 -4.86 4.17 -2.06
N ALA A 26 -5.63 3.35 -1.36
CA ALA A 26 -5.73 1.93 -1.67
C ALA A 26 -6.28 1.71 -3.09
N ALA A 27 -7.29 2.48 -3.48
CA ALA A 27 -7.86 2.40 -4.82
C ALA A 27 -6.84 2.78 -5.88
N LYS A 28 -6.06 3.84 -5.64
CA LYS A 28 -4.98 4.23 -6.55
C LYS A 28 -3.91 3.16 -6.62
N GLY A 29 -3.57 2.58 -5.48
CA GLY A 29 -2.57 1.51 -5.42
C GLY A 29 -2.96 0.31 -6.25
N GLN A 30 -4.23 -0.05 -6.23
CA GLN A 30 -4.73 -1.13 -7.06
C GLN A 30 -4.54 -0.82 -8.53
N LYS A 31 -4.85 0.40 -8.97
CA LYS A 31 -4.67 0.81 -10.35
C LYS A 31 -3.20 0.74 -10.76
N TYR A 32 -2.30 1.20 -9.91
CA TYR A 32 -0.88 1.15 -10.20
C TYR A 32 -0.38 -0.29 -10.28
N TYR A 33 -0.86 -1.14 -9.38
CA TYR A 33 -0.51 -2.56 -9.43
C TYR A 33 -0.94 -3.17 -10.78
N LEU A 34 -2.17 -2.95 -11.16
CA LEU A 34 -2.71 -3.52 -12.40
C LEU A 34 -1.97 -3.01 -13.63
N LYS A 35 -1.54 -1.76 -13.61
CA LYS A 35 -0.87 -1.15 -14.75
C LYS A 35 0.59 -1.55 -14.87
N TYR A 36 1.30 -1.63 -13.74
CA TYR A 36 2.75 -1.78 -13.77
C TYR A 36 3.27 -3.12 -13.26
N MET A 37 2.49 -3.86 -12.49
CA MET A 37 2.98 -5.05 -11.82
C MET A 37 2.27 -6.33 -12.18
N LYS A 38 1.00 -6.27 -12.57
CA LYS A 38 0.21 -7.47 -12.84
C LYS A 38 0.81 -8.35 -13.92
N LYS A 39 1.30 -7.75 -14.99
CA LYS A 39 1.85 -8.50 -16.11
C LYS A 39 3.01 -9.39 -15.67
N GLU A 40 3.90 -8.84 -14.88
CA GLU A 40 5.09 -9.57 -14.44
C GLU A 40 4.79 -10.58 -13.33
N SER A 41 3.87 -10.26 -12.44
CA SER A 41 3.52 -11.18 -11.35
C SER A 41 2.57 -12.28 -11.79
N GLY A 42 1.77 -12.01 -12.81
CA GLY A 42 0.78 -12.97 -13.29
C GLY A 42 -0.41 -13.16 -12.38
N MET A 43 -0.59 -12.30 -11.39
CA MET A 43 -1.67 -12.41 -10.42
C MET A 43 -2.59 -11.20 -10.47
N ASN A 44 -3.90 -11.41 -10.21
CA ASN A 44 -4.80 -10.27 -10.06
C ASN A 44 -4.50 -9.58 -8.73
N GLY A 45 -5.11 -8.40 -8.52
CA GLY A 45 -4.82 -7.62 -7.32
C GLY A 45 -5.17 -8.33 -6.03
N ALA A 46 -6.30 -9.03 -6.00
CA ALA A 46 -6.74 -9.74 -4.81
C ALA A 46 -5.72 -10.80 -4.40
N LYS A 47 -5.28 -11.59 -5.35
CA LYS A 47 -4.32 -12.65 -5.06
C LYS A 47 -2.98 -12.10 -4.63
N PHE A 48 -2.53 -11.03 -5.28
CA PHE A 48 -1.26 -10.41 -4.92
C PHE A 48 -1.28 -9.90 -3.47
N ALA A 49 -2.32 -9.17 -3.11
CA ALA A 49 -2.41 -8.59 -1.76
C ALA A 49 -2.52 -9.67 -0.67
N THR A 50 -3.07 -10.83 -0.98
CA THR A 50 -3.19 -11.91 -0.01
C THR A 50 -1.91 -12.71 0.19
N GLU A 51 -0.81 -12.35 -0.47
CA GLU A 51 0.45 -13.04 -0.27
C GLU A 51 1.02 -12.82 1.12
N HIS A 52 0.62 -11.73 1.77
CA HIS A 52 1.10 -11.42 3.11
C HIS A 52 -0.02 -10.88 3.98
N THR A 53 0.20 -10.95 5.29
CA THR A 53 -0.70 -10.33 6.26
C THR A 53 -0.48 -8.82 6.29
N GLN A 54 -1.39 -8.09 6.96
CA GLN A 54 -1.24 -6.66 7.12
C GLN A 54 0.09 -6.30 7.80
N ALA A 55 0.43 -7.04 8.86
CA ALA A 55 1.67 -6.78 9.59
C ALA A 55 2.90 -7.03 8.71
N GLU A 56 2.87 -8.09 7.90
CA GLU A 56 3.98 -8.40 7.01
C GLU A 56 4.15 -7.34 5.93
N TRP A 57 3.04 -6.88 5.35
CA TRP A 57 3.11 -5.80 4.38
C TRP A 57 3.71 -4.52 4.97
N LYS A 58 3.34 -4.20 6.21
CA LYS A 58 3.89 -3.01 6.87
C LYS A 58 5.40 -3.10 7.05
N VAL A 59 5.90 -4.28 7.37
CA VAL A 59 7.34 -4.50 7.49
C VAL A 59 8.03 -4.36 6.13
N LEU A 60 7.46 -4.97 5.10
CA LEU A 60 8.05 -4.91 3.76
C LEU A 60 8.09 -3.49 3.20
N PHE A 61 7.06 -2.70 3.49
CA PHE A 61 6.97 -1.33 2.99
C PHE A 61 7.55 -0.29 3.94
N ASP A 62 8.19 -0.71 5.02
CA ASP A 62 8.79 0.23 5.95
C ASP A 62 9.87 1.05 5.27
N GLY A 63 9.99 2.31 5.65
CA GLY A 63 10.95 3.23 5.06
C GLY A 63 10.64 3.46 3.60
N LYS A 64 11.60 3.18 2.73
CA LYS A 64 11.43 3.32 1.28
C LYS A 64 11.11 1.99 0.61
N ALA A 65 10.52 1.07 1.36
CA ALA A 65 10.14 -0.24 0.85
C ALA A 65 11.32 -1.08 0.38
N GLU A 66 12.46 -0.91 1.01
CA GLU A 66 13.67 -1.64 0.60
C GLU A 66 13.47 -3.15 0.64
N LYS A 67 12.82 -3.65 1.69
CA LYS A 67 12.57 -5.10 1.83
C LYS A 67 11.61 -5.60 0.76
N PHE A 68 10.58 -4.83 0.46
CA PHE A 68 9.64 -5.17 -0.61
C PHE A 68 10.36 -5.24 -1.95
N ILE A 69 11.15 -4.23 -2.26
CA ILE A 69 11.89 -4.17 -3.51
C ILE A 69 12.82 -5.38 -3.63
N ALA A 70 13.55 -5.70 -2.57
CA ALA A 70 14.48 -6.83 -2.59
C ALA A 70 13.77 -8.15 -2.81
N GLU A 71 12.68 -8.41 -2.09
CA GLU A 71 11.94 -9.65 -2.20
C GLU A 71 11.30 -9.82 -3.58
N TYR A 72 10.61 -8.78 -4.04
CA TYR A 72 9.85 -8.87 -5.27
C TYR A 72 10.67 -8.72 -6.53
N SER A 73 11.82 -8.06 -6.47
CA SER A 73 12.76 -8.05 -7.59
C SER A 73 13.37 -9.43 -7.81
N LYS A 74 13.59 -10.15 -6.73
CA LYS A 74 14.13 -11.50 -6.80
C LYS A 74 13.06 -12.49 -7.26
N LYS A 75 11.86 -12.36 -6.73
CA LYS A 75 10.75 -13.26 -7.04
C LYS A 75 10.24 -13.07 -8.47
N TYR A 76 10.19 -11.83 -8.92
CA TYR A 76 9.75 -11.48 -10.27
C TYR A 76 10.79 -10.55 -10.90
N PRO A 77 11.83 -11.10 -11.53
CA PRO A 77 12.91 -10.27 -12.09
C PRO A 77 12.43 -9.19 -13.04
N GLY A 78 11.32 -9.41 -13.74
CA GLY A 78 10.76 -8.40 -14.63
C GLY A 78 10.25 -7.16 -13.92
N LEU A 79 10.04 -7.23 -12.60
CA LEU A 79 9.61 -6.06 -11.83
C LEU A 79 10.76 -5.19 -11.36
N GLU A 80 11.99 -5.69 -11.39
CA GLU A 80 13.11 -4.98 -10.79
C GLU A 80 13.26 -3.55 -11.29
N GLU A 81 13.18 -3.36 -12.60
CA GLU A 81 13.33 -2.04 -13.19
C GLU A 81 12.28 -1.07 -12.67
N PHE A 82 11.03 -1.51 -12.63
CA PHE A 82 9.95 -0.66 -12.11
C PHE A 82 10.15 -0.37 -10.62
N LEU A 83 10.45 -1.39 -9.83
CA LEU A 83 10.55 -1.24 -8.37
C LEU A 83 11.72 -0.35 -7.96
N LYS A 84 12.78 -0.32 -8.74
CA LYS A 84 13.93 0.53 -8.46
C LYS A 84 13.84 1.90 -9.12
N GLY A 85 12.77 2.16 -9.86
CA GLY A 85 12.59 3.40 -10.59
C GLY A 85 11.84 4.48 -9.82
N GLU A 86 11.80 5.65 -10.40
CA GLU A 86 11.16 6.81 -9.80
C GLU A 86 9.65 6.66 -9.71
N LYS A 87 9.04 5.98 -10.66
CA LYS A 87 7.58 5.79 -10.63
C LYS A 87 7.15 5.01 -9.41
N PHE A 88 7.86 3.93 -9.10
CA PHE A 88 7.52 3.16 -7.91
C PHE A 88 7.72 3.99 -6.65
N GLU A 89 8.79 4.75 -6.56
CA GLU A 89 9.03 5.61 -5.41
C GLU A 89 7.86 6.56 -5.19
N LYS A 90 7.35 7.14 -6.28
CA LYS A 90 6.22 8.06 -6.23
C LYS A 90 4.92 7.36 -5.85
N PHE A 91 4.67 6.17 -6.37
CA PHE A 91 3.43 5.44 -6.17
C PHE A 91 3.45 4.50 -4.98
N MET A 92 4.59 4.31 -4.36
CA MET A 92 4.77 3.33 -3.30
C MET A 92 3.79 3.47 -2.13
N PRO A 93 3.51 4.68 -1.62
CA PRO A 93 2.55 4.79 -0.52
C PRO A 93 1.17 4.28 -0.89
N ASP A 94 0.74 4.50 -2.12
CA ASP A 94 -0.57 4.03 -2.57
C ASP A 94 -0.58 2.52 -2.73
N ILE A 95 0.49 1.97 -3.31
CA ILE A 95 0.62 0.52 -3.48
C ILE A 95 0.67 -0.17 -2.12
N ARG A 96 1.38 0.43 -1.15
CA ARG A 96 1.42 -0.07 0.21
C ARG A 96 0.01 -0.13 0.82
N ASP A 97 -0.76 0.95 0.67
CA ASP A 97 -2.11 1.00 1.22
C ASP A 97 -3.00 -0.06 0.59
N PHE A 98 -2.86 -0.27 -0.71
CA PHE A 98 -3.58 -1.33 -1.40
C PHE A 98 -3.25 -2.70 -0.82
N CYS A 99 -1.98 -3.00 -0.65
CA CYS A 99 -1.56 -4.30 -0.12
C CYS A 99 -2.06 -4.53 1.31
N ILE A 100 -2.00 -3.51 2.15
CA ILE A 100 -2.46 -3.61 3.54
C ILE A 100 -3.98 -3.74 3.61
N GLU A 101 -4.68 -2.94 2.81
CA GLU A 101 -6.15 -2.95 2.82
C GLU A 101 -6.73 -4.30 2.43
N PHE A 102 -6.06 -5.00 1.53
CA PHE A 102 -6.56 -6.27 1.00
C PHE A 102 -5.67 -7.46 1.35
N ALA A 103 -4.86 -7.33 2.41
CA ALA A 103 -4.00 -8.40 2.88
C ALA A 103 -4.81 -9.63 3.29
N SER A 104 -4.13 -10.76 3.43
CA SER A 104 -4.79 -12.04 3.71
C SER A 104 -5.66 -12.05 4.96
N ASP A 105 -5.30 -11.24 5.95
CA ASP A 105 -6.02 -11.16 7.22
C ASP A 105 -6.91 -9.93 7.36
N SER A 106 -7.10 -9.17 6.28
CA SER A 106 -7.89 -7.93 6.35
C SER A 106 -9.39 -8.17 6.30
N GLY A 107 -9.81 -9.28 5.74
CA GLY A 107 -11.23 -9.54 5.52
C GLY A 107 -11.83 -8.81 4.33
N ASN A 108 -11.03 -8.06 3.60
CA ASN A 108 -11.48 -7.30 2.44
C ASN A 108 -10.98 -7.92 1.14
N VAL A 109 -11.78 -7.77 0.07
CA VAL A 109 -11.41 -8.25 -1.25
C VAL A 109 -11.59 -7.09 -2.24
N PRO A 110 -10.57 -6.74 -3.02
CA PRO A 110 -10.72 -5.64 -3.97
C PRO A 110 -11.60 -6.03 -5.15
N ALA A 111 -12.25 -5.05 -5.73
CA ALA A 111 -12.96 -5.24 -6.99
C ALA A 111 -11.93 -5.47 -8.10
N CYS A 112 -12.15 -6.48 -8.90
CA CYS A 112 -11.22 -6.81 -9.98
C CYS A 112 -11.47 -5.98 -11.22
#